data_a9f532b60703cb4d87dd084400f87d30
#
_entry.id   a9f532b60703cb4d87dd084400f87d30
#
_cell.length_a   1.000
_cell.length_b   1.000
_cell.length_c   1.000
_cell.angle_alpha   90.00
_cell.angle_beta   90.00
_cell.angle_gamma   90.00
#
_symmetry.space_group_name_H-M   'P 1'
#
loop_
_entity.id
_entity.type
_entity.pdbx_description
1 polymer ?
#
loop_
_entity_poly.entity_id
_entity_poly.type
_entity_poly.pdbx_seq_one_letter_code
_entity_poly.pdbx_strand_id
1 'polypeptide(L)'
;MIDKEYDYKAINKNRKSGVIMHISSLPSKYGIGTLGKKAYEFCDFIKKAGFHYWQILPIGPTSYGDSPYQSFSSFAGNPYFIDLDLLVEDGLLEKSDFENLDFGSDKLNVDYGKLYNNRYKVLEKAFLAFKDQEKLEKFIEENKEWLENYALFMALKGYFLGKAWVNWDEDIKNREEKAIKMYKEKLKKEIQFQYFMQYEFFKQYNKLKNYVNSKGIEIIGDMPIYCAEDSVDVWSDKKQFRLDLVGGCPPDSYADGGQLWGNPTYDWDFMKKDSYSWWINRIEKSMKLFDILRIDHFRGFESYWAIPYGSKTAATGSWLKGPANDLFIKVKEKLGDIQIIAEDLGYTTKEVVAFREATGFPGMKMLQFAFDPDNESDFLPHNIERNWCVYPSTHDSETMQGWINTMQGSKELNFAKKYLNLTEEEGYTWGFLRGAWSSVANIAITQIQDFFCLDNSSRMNVPSTLGNWKFRLDEKFLTDENANKIYEFNKRYSRLNKTL
;
A
#
# COMPACT_ATOMS: atom_id res chain seq x y z
N MET A 1 -15.82 -1.30 -30.72
CA MET A 1 -16.88 -1.90 -29.88
C MET A 1 -16.20 -3.02 -29.10
N ILE A 2 -15.83 -2.76 -27.85
CA ILE A 2 -15.36 -3.81 -26.95
C ILE A 2 -16.63 -4.54 -26.52
N ASP A 3 -16.71 -5.84 -26.80
CA ASP A 3 -17.87 -6.66 -26.52
C ASP A 3 -18.28 -6.54 -25.07
N LYS A 4 -19.59 -6.33 -24.82
CA LYS A 4 -20.20 -6.23 -23.51
C LYS A 4 -20.19 -7.55 -22.70
N GLU A 5 -19.42 -8.53 -23.11
CA GLU A 5 -19.23 -9.82 -22.42
C GLU A 5 -18.05 -9.83 -21.43
N TYR A 6 -17.71 -8.67 -20.86
CA TYR A 6 -16.89 -8.68 -19.68
C TYR A 6 -17.72 -9.13 -18.48
N ASP A 7 -17.78 -10.45 -18.32
CA ASP A 7 -18.43 -11.06 -17.17
C ASP A 7 -17.58 -10.79 -15.92
N TYR A 8 -18.00 -9.77 -15.17
CA TYR A 8 -17.46 -9.43 -13.84
C TYR A 8 -17.68 -10.54 -12.79
N LYS A 9 -17.58 -11.80 -13.18
CA LYS A 9 -17.64 -12.94 -12.25
C LYS A 9 -16.59 -12.84 -11.16
N ALA A 10 -15.52 -12.07 -11.39
CA ALA A 10 -14.42 -11.95 -10.45
C ALA A 10 -14.75 -11.11 -9.21
N ILE A 11 -15.37 -9.92 -9.38
CA ILE A 11 -15.74 -9.11 -8.21
C ILE A 11 -17.23 -9.28 -7.97
N ASN A 12 -17.49 -10.32 -7.33
CA ASN A 12 -18.69 -10.85 -6.70
C ASN A 12 -19.98 -10.03 -6.76
N LYS A 13 -21.03 -10.65 -7.27
CA LYS A 13 -22.42 -10.19 -7.15
C LYS A 13 -22.90 -10.03 -5.70
N ASN A 14 -22.14 -10.51 -4.70
CA ASN A 14 -22.42 -10.41 -3.28
C ASN A 14 -21.72 -9.21 -2.66
N ARG A 15 -22.43 -8.50 -1.80
CA ARG A 15 -21.91 -7.36 -1.04
C ARG A 15 -20.85 -7.84 -0.04
N LYS A 16 -19.66 -7.26 -0.10
CA LYS A 16 -18.53 -7.63 0.75
C LYS A 16 -18.08 -6.47 1.62
N SER A 17 -17.39 -6.76 2.71
CA SER A 17 -16.77 -5.78 3.60
C SER A 17 -15.30 -6.10 3.82
N GLY A 18 -14.53 -5.06 4.13
CA GLY A 18 -13.11 -5.15 4.45
C GLY A 18 -12.67 -4.09 5.47
N VAL A 19 -11.43 -4.24 5.91
CA VAL A 19 -10.80 -3.31 6.84
C VAL A 19 -9.37 -2.99 6.38
N ILE A 20 -8.99 -1.70 6.44
CA ILE A 20 -7.60 -1.28 6.24
C ILE A 20 -6.85 -1.40 7.57
N MET A 21 -5.79 -2.18 7.57
CA MET A 21 -4.85 -2.30 8.67
C MET A 21 -3.48 -2.68 8.14
N HIS A 22 -2.57 -1.72 8.09
CA HIS A 22 -1.22 -2.00 7.60
C HIS A 22 -0.43 -2.88 8.57
N ILE A 23 0.52 -3.67 8.08
CA ILE A 23 1.34 -4.55 8.91
C ILE A 23 2.09 -3.75 9.99
N SER A 24 2.67 -2.57 9.64
CA SER A 24 3.37 -1.71 10.61
C SER A 24 2.50 -1.29 11.80
N SER A 25 1.18 -1.20 11.60
CA SER A 25 0.22 -0.73 12.59
C SER A 25 -0.28 -1.83 13.53
N LEU A 26 0.10 -3.08 13.32
CA LEU A 26 -0.24 -4.18 14.23
C LEU A 26 0.43 -3.99 15.60
N PRO A 27 -0.21 -4.40 16.70
CA PRO A 27 0.43 -4.44 18.01
C PRO A 27 1.73 -5.26 17.97
N SER A 28 2.76 -4.80 18.67
CA SER A 28 4.03 -5.51 18.74
C SER A 28 4.89 -4.97 19.87
N LYS A 29 5.69 -5.82 20.49
CA LYS A 29 6.73 -5.42 21.46
C LYS A 29 8.05 -5.00 20.79
N TYR A 30 8.12 -5.09 19.44
CA TYR A 30 9.34 -4.81 18.66
C TYR A 30 9.30 -3.48 17.92
N GLY A 31 8.54 -2.50 18.42
CA GLY A 31 8.51 -1.12 17.92
C GLY A 31 7.69 -0.91 16.65
N ILE A 32 7.38 -1.97 15.90
CA ILE A 32 6.59 -1.96 14.67
C ILE A 32 5.83 -3.29 14.56
N GLY A 33 4.69 -3.30 13.89
CA GLY A 33 3.98 -4.52 13.57
C GLY A 33 4.80 -5.45 12.67
N THR A 34 4.65 -6.76 12.86
CA THR A 34 5.44 -7.80 12.18
C THR A 34 4.55 -8.91 11.63
N LEU A 35 5.13 -9.79 10.81
CA LEU A 35 4.46 -10.96 10.22
C LEU A 35 4.31 -12.14 11.20
N GLY A 36 4.47 -11.87 12.51
CA GLY A 36 4.41 -12.86 13.57
C GLY A 36 3.02 -13.00 14.21
N LYS A 37 3.00 -13.51 15.44
CA LYS A 37 1.80 -13.89 16.19
C LYS A 37 0.67 -12.86 16.14
N LYS A 38 0.97 -11.56 16.27
CA LYS A 38 -0.05 -10.50 16.27
C LYS A 38 -0.75 -10.32 14.92
N ALA A 39 -0.09 -10.65 13.81
CA ALA A 39 -0.74 -10.66 12.50
C ALA A 39 -1.75 -11.82 12.37
N TYR A 40 -1.44 -12.99 12.93
CA TYR A 40 -2.37 -14.12 12.99
C TYR A 40 -3.56 -13.84 13.92
N GLU A 41 -3.32 -13.27 15.09
CA GLU A 41 -4.38 -12.86 16.02
C GLU A 41 -5.30 -11.79 15.40
N PHE A 42 -4.75 -10.85 14.65
CA PHE A 42 -5.55 -9.88 13.90
C PHE A 42 -6.37 -10.55 12.80
N CYS A 43 -5.81 -11.52 12.09
CA CYS A 43 -6.56 -12.31 11.11
C CYS A 43 -7.75 -13.04 11.77
N ASP A 44 -7.55 -13.65 12.94
CA ASP A 44 -8.62 -14.30 13.68
C ASP A 44 -9.69 -13.31 14.17
N PHE A 45 -9.28 -12.11 14.58
CA PHE A 45 -10.20 -11.02 14.94
C PHE A 45 -11.09 -10.61 13.77
N ILE A 46 -10.50 -10.32 12.59
CA ILE A 46 -11.27 -9.89 11.42
C ILE A 46 -12.13 -11.02 10.84
N LYS A 47 -11.70 -12.30 10.98
CA LYS A 47 -12.54 -13.45 10.69
C LYS A 47 -13.76 -13.49 11.58
N LYS A 48 -13.58 -13.32 12.89
CA LYS A 48 -14.66 -13.27 13.88
C LYS A 48 -15.60 -12.09 13.61
N ALA A 49 -15.06 -10.94 13.20
CA ALA A 49 -15.82 -9.76 12.79
C ALA A 49 -16.57 -9.94 11.45
N GLY A 50 -16.34 -11.04 10.72
CA GLY A 50 -17.05 -11.41 9.50
C GLY A 50 -16.61 -10.65 8.25
N PHE A 51 -15.37 -10.16 8.21
CA PHE A 51 -14.81 -9.50 7.04
C PHE A 51 -14.43 -10.48 5.93
N HIS A 52 -14.49 -9.99 4.68
CA HIS A 52 -13.97 -10.68 3.51
C HIS A 52 -12.54 -10.25 3.17
N TYR A 53 -12.21 -8.98 3.48
CA TYR A 53 -10.98 -8.36 3.02
C TYR A 53 -10.16 -7.77 4.16
N TRP A 54 -8.86 -8.04 4.08
CA TRP A 54 -7.83 -7.31 4.83
C TRP A 54 -7.04 -6.48 3.82
N GLN A 55 -7.24 -5.15 3.82
CA GLN A 55 -6.47 -4.24 2.99
C GLN A 55 -5.22 -3.77 3.73
N ILE A 56 -4.07 -3.86 3.06
CA ILE A 56 -2.78 -3.39 3.54
C ILE A 56 -2.19 -2.37 2.57
N LEU A 57 -1.30 -1.52 3.07
CA LEU A 57 -0.55 -0.56 2.27
C LEU A 57 0.67 -1.25 1.61
N PRO A 58 1.44 -0.56 0.74
CA PRO A 58 2.61 -1.16 0.13
C PRO A 58 3.58 -1.74 1.17
N ILE A 59 4.09 -2.94 0.94
CA ILE A 59 4.91 -3.69 1.90
C ILE A 59 6.41 -3.66 1.57
N GLY A 60 6.81 -2.77 0.67
CA GLY A 60 8.22 -2.59 0.28
C GLY A 60 9.07 -1.90 1.34
N PRO A 61 10.40 -1.99 1.24
CA PRO A 61 11.32 -1.31 2.13
C PRO A 61 11.19 0.21 1.96
N THR A 62 11.00 0.92 3.08
CA THR A 62 10.79 2.37 3.09
C THR A 62 12.10 3.14 2.97
N SER A 63 12.06 4.30 2.30
CA SER A 63 13.17 5.24 2.19
C SER A 63 13.06 6.35 3.23
N TYR A 64 13.77 7.47 3.03
CA TYR A 64 13.67 8.66 3.86
C TYR A 64 12.21 9.17 3.92
N GLY A 65 11.74 9.45 5.13
CA GLY A 65 10.34 9.85 5.38
C GLY A 65 9.41 8.69 5.67
N ASP A 66 9.91 7.45 5.67
CA ASP A 66 9.23 6.23 6.13
C ASP A 66 7.95 5.87 5.34
N SER A 67 7.70 6.56 4.22
CA SER A 67 6.53 6.33 3.39
C SER A 67 6.61 4.99 2.66
N PRO A 68 5.60 4.12 2.76
CA PRO A 68 5.53 2.90 1.98
C PRO A 68 5.36 3.15 0.46
N TYR A 69 4.92 4.37 0.09
CA TYR A 69 4.79 4.79 -1.32
C TYR A 69 6.11 5.32 -1.91
N GLN A 70 7.14 5.50 -1.08
CA GLN A 70 8.50 5.86 -1.50
C GLN A 70 9.45 4.70 -1.19
N SER A 71 9.21 3.56 -1.84
CA SER A 71 9.98 2.34 -1.61
C SER A 71 11.27 2.30 -2.44
N PHE A 72 12.32 1.69 -1.89
CA PHE A 72 13.55 1.36 -2.62
C PHE A 72 13.35 0.32 -3.73
N SER A 73 12.22 -0.40 -3.74
CA SER A 73 11.93 -1.43 -4.74
C SER A 73 10.43 -1.67 -4.87
N SER A 74 9.98 -1.88 -6.09
CA SER A 74 8.61 -2.32 -6.39
C SER A 74 8.35 -3.80 -6.09
N PHE A 75 9.39 -4.58 -5.77
CA PHE A 75 9.33 -6.05 -5.66
C PHE A 75 9.74 -6.59 -4.29
N ALA A 76 10.61 -5.87 -3.58
CA ALA A 76 11.17 -6.32 -2.32
C ALA A 76 10.20 -6.12 -1.14
N GLY A 77 10.30 -6.97 -0.14
CA GLY A 77 9.59 -6.82 1.13
C GLY A 77 10.38 -6.01 2.16
N ASN A 78 9.66 -5.35 3.07
CA ASN A 78 10.24 -4.54 4.13
C ASN A 78 10.86 -5.40 5.24
N PRO A 79 12.18 -5.37 5.47
CA PRO A 79 12.83 -6.16 6.52
C PRO A 79 12.34 -5.86 7.94
N TYR A 80 11.75 -4.69 8.18
CA TYR A 80 11.16 -4.37 9.49
C TYR A 80 9.98 -5.28 9.86
N PHE A 81 9.29 -5.87 8.89
CA PHE A 81 8.16 -6.77 9.13
C PHE A 81 8.58 -8.20 9.44
N ILE A 82 9.85 -8.58 9.27
CA ILE A 82 10.35 -9.90 9.69
C ILE A 82 10.17 -10.02 11.21
N ASP A 83 9.45 -11.02 11.66
CA ASP A 83 9.19 -11.25 13.08
C ASP A 83 10.38 -11.94 13.75
N LEU A 84 10.81 -11.40 14.90
CA LEU A 84 11.99 -11.90 15.60
C LEU A 84 11.69 -13.19 16.40
N ASP A 85 10.46 -13.35 16.90
CA ASP A 85 10.10 -14.60 17.59
C ASP A 85 10.07 -15.78 16.61
N LEU A 86 9.66 -15.57 15.35
CA LEU A 86 9.75 -16.60 14.32
C LEU A 86 11.20 -16.97 13.97
N LEU A 87 12.12 -16.00 14.03
CA LEU A 87 13.56 -16.31 13.87
C LEU A 87 14.12 -17.10 15.06
N VAL A 88 13.58 -16.88 16.27
CA VAL A 88 13.92 -17.73 17.44
C VAL A 88 13.37 -19.14 17.27
N GLU A 89 12.13 -19.30 16.80
CA GLU A 89 11.53 -20.62 16.50
C GLU A 89 12.33 -21.38 15.46
N ASP A 90 12.91 -20.69 14.48
CA ASP A 90 13.77 -21.27 13.44
C ASP A 90 15.21 -21.54 13.93
N GLY A 91 15.54 -21.21 15.20
CA GLY A 91 16.89 -21.40 15.77
C GLY A 91 17.95 -20.44 15.24
N LEU A 92 17.55 -19.32 14.66
CA LEU A 92 18.45 -18.30 14.09
C LEU A 92 18.79 -17.19 15.08
N LEU A 93 18.01 -17.07 16.16
CA LEU A 93 18.21 -16.09 17.24
C LEU A 93 17.89 -16.75 18.59
N GLU A 94 18.46 -16.16 19.63
CA GLU A 94 18.01 -16.32 21.00
C GLU A 94 17.32 -15.03 21.47
N LYS A 95 16.39 -15.11 22.44
CA LYS A 95 15.72 -13.90 22.97
C LYS A 95 16.69 -12.88 23.53
N SER A 96 17.77 -13.35 24.18
CA SER A 96 18.88 -12.53 24.69
C SER A 96 19.54 -11.65 23.63
N ASP A 97 19.42 -11.99 22.34
CA ASP A 97 20.02 -11.22 21.25
C ASP A 97 19.35 -9.85 21.05
N PHE A 98 18.10 -9.70 21.48
CA PHE A 98 17.31 -8.51 21.18
C PHE A 98 16.41 -8.02 22.32
N GLU A 99 16.19 -8.77 23.40
CA GLU A 99 15.24 -8.39 24.48
C GLU A 99 15.63 -7.09 25.20
N ASN A 100 16.92 -6.72 25.21
CA ASN A 100 17.42 -5.51 25.83
C ASN A 100 17.63 -4.37 24.82
N LEU A 101 17.24 -4.53 23.56
CA LEU A 101 17.36 -3.47 22.56
C LEU A 101 16.12 -2.59 22.54
N ASP A 102 16.35 -1.28 22.39
CA ASP A 102 15.27 -0.30 22.31
C ASP A 102 14.77 -0.15 20.85
N PHE A 103 13.62 -0.73 20.56
CA PHE A 103 12.93 -0.59 19.27
C PHE A 103 11.85 0.52 19.27
N GLY A 104 11.72 1.29 20.35
CA GLY A 104 10.67 2.26 20.61
C GLY A 104 9.75 1.78 21.74
N SER A 105 9.55 2.65 22.72
CA SER A 105 8.71 2.36 23.92
C SER A 105 7.26 2.76 23.73
N ASP A 106 6.95 3.61 22.73
CA ASP A 106 5.58 4.01 22.44
C ASP A 106 4.82 2.84 21.78
N LYS A 107 3.73 2.42 22.41
CA LYS A 107 2.87 1.34 21.91
C LYS A 107 1.97 1.79 20.76
N LEU A 108 1.76 3.08 20.60
CA LEU A 108 0.83 3.67 19.64
C LEU A 108 1.54 4.27 18.41
N ASN A 109 2.86 4.47 18.48
CA ASN A 109 3.62 5.04 17.40
C ASN A 109 4.93 4.28 17.14
N VAL A 110 5.29 4.17 15.86
CA VAL A 110 6.56 3.63 15.41
C VAL A 110 7.66 4.67 15.57
N ASP A 111 8.78 4.29 16.17
CA ASP A 111 10.03 5.06 16.17
C ASP A 111 11.00 4.47 15.12
N TYR A 112 10.91 4.97 13.89
CA TYR A 112 11.75 4.48 12.80
C TYR A 112 13.24 4.69 13.03
N GLY A 113 13.64 5.74 13.76
CA GLY A 113 15.06 5.99 14.10
C GLY A 113 15.63 4.86 14.97
N LYS A 114 14.88 4.41 15.98
CA LYS A 114 15.29 3.29 16.83
C LYS A 114 15.30 1.95 16.07
N LEU A 115 14.32 1.74 15.19
CA LEU A 115 14.30 0.57 14.32
C LEU A 115 15.53 0.55 13.41
N TYR A 116 15.83 1.65 12.74
CA TYR A 116 16.99 1.76 11.87
C TYR A 116 18.30 1.42 12.60
N ASN A 117 18.48 1.95 13.80
CA ASN A 117 19.70 1.74 14.60
C ASN A 117 19.86 0.31 15.14
N ASN A 118 18.77 -0.42 15.38
CA ASN A 118 18.84 -1.67 16.12
C ASN A 118 18.35 -2.90 15.33
N ARG A 119 17.36 -2.75 14.44
CA ARG A 119 16.71 -3.88 13.76
C ARG A 119 17.67 -4.67 12.88
N TYR A 120 18.46 -3.96 12.06
CA TYR A 120 19.40 -4.60 11.14
C TYR A 120 20.54 -5.35 11.86
N LYS A 121 20.95 -4.90 13.05
CA LYS A 121 21.96 -5.61 13.87
C LYS A 121 21.45 -6.99 14.33
N VAL A 122 20.16 -7.07 14.68
CA VAL A 122 19.53 -8.34 15.05
C VAL A 122 19.40 -9.26 13.84
N LEU A 123 18.95 -8.72 12.71
CA LEU A 123 18.84 -9.50 11.47
C LEU A 123 20.22 -9.98 10.97
N GLU A 124 21.30 -9.22 11.19
CA GLU A 124 22.67 -9.66 10.87
C GLU A 124 23.10 -10.86 11.75
N LYS A 125 22.74 -10.86 13.04
CA LYS A 125 22.98 -12.05 13.89
C LYS A 125 22.26 -13.29 13.36
N ALA A 126 20.99 -13.15 12.98
CA ALA A 126 20.21 -14.23 12.38
C ALA A 126 20.86 -14.74 11.08
N PHE A 127 21.32 -13.82 10.22
CA PHE A 127 22.05 -14.16 8.99
C PHE A 127 23.31 -14.99 9.27
N LEU A 128 24.11 -14.61 10.28
CA LEU A 128 25.33 -15.34 10.64
C LEU A 128 25.03 -16.74 11.18
N ALA A 129 23.89 -16.96 11.78
CA ALA A 129 23.42 -18.27 12.26
C ALA A 129 22.79 -19.13 11.16
N PHE A 130 22.38 -18.54 10.04
CA PHE A 130 21.66 -19.22 8.96
C PHE A 130 22.58 -20.19 8.19
N LYS A 131 22.12 -21.45 8.04
CA LYS A 131 22.90 -22.54 7.43
C LYS A 131 22.27 -23.16 6.20
N ASP A 132 21.00 -22.94 5.94
CA ASP A 132 20.24 -23.59 4.86
C ASP A 132 20.48 -22.89 3.52
N GLN A 133 21.70 -23.04 3.00
CA GLN A 133 22.13 -22.40 1.76
C GLN A 133 21.35 -22.89 0.54
N GLU A 134 20.93 -24.18 0.53
CA GLU A 134 20.16 -24.74 -0.58
C GLU A 134 18.83 -24.01 -0.78
N LYS A 135 18.09 -23.74 0.31
CA LYS A 135 16.84 -22.97 0.23
C LYS A 135 17.05 -21.52 -0.20
N LEU A 136 18.13 -20.90 0.27
CA LEU A 136 18.48 -19.54 -0.11
C LEU A 136 18.83 -19.46 -1.60
N GLU A 137 19.65 -20.37 -2.11
CA GLU A 137 20.03 -20.43 -3.52
C GLU A 137 18.82 -20.67 -4.42
N LYS A 138 17.91 -21.56 -4.03
CA LYS A 138 16.65 -21.77 -4.73
C LYS A 138 15.81 -20.49 -4.78
N PHE A 139 15.65 -19.79 -3.65
CA PHE A 139 14.92 -18.51 -3.60
C PHE A 139 15.56 -17.45 -4.48
N ILE A 140 16.90 -17.35 -4.51
CA ILE A 140 17.65 -16.43 -5.36
C ILE A 140 17.36 -16.74 -6.84
N GLU A 141 17.45 -18.00 -7.25
CA GLU A 141 17.21 -18.39 -8.64
C GLU A 141 15.76 -18.11 -9.09
N GLU A 142 14.77 -18.40 -8.22
CA GLU A 142 13.35 -18.14 -8.49
C GLU A 142 13.03 -16.64 -8.59
N ASN A 143 13.87 -15.75 -8.05
CA ASN A 143 13.65 -14.31 -7.95
C ASN A 143 14.78 -13.48 -8.59
N LYS A 144 15.69 -14.08 -9.32
CA LYS A 144 16.92 -13.43 -9.83
C LYS A 144 16.66 -12.18 -10.66
N GLU A 145 15.53 -12.12 -11.37
CA GLU A 145 15.17 -11.01 -12.26
C GLU A 145 15.17 -9.64 -11.55
N TRP A 146 14.75 -9.61 -10.28
CA TRP A 146 14.70 -8.40 -9.49
C TRP A 146 15.68 -8.42 -8.31
N LEU A 147 15.86 -9.58 -7.69
CA LEU A 147 16.54 -9.74 -6.41
C LEU A 147 18.05 -9.44 -6.50
N GLU A 148 18.72 -9.80 -7.58
CA GLU A 148 20.15 -9.52 -7.75
C GLU A 148 20.43 -8.02 -7.81
N ASN A 149 19.63 -7.27 -8.58
CA ASN A 149 19.76 -5.82 -8.67
C ASN A 149 19.40 -5.15 -7.33
N TYR A 150 18.35 -5.62 -6.67
CA TYR A 150 17.94 -5.11 -5.36
C TYR A 150 19.04 -5.31 -4.31
N ALA A 151 19.58 -6.52 -4.19
CA ALA A 151 20.59 -6.82 -3.20
C ALA A 151 21.88 -6.00 -3.40
N LEU A 152 22.31 -5.85 -4.67
CA LEU A 152 23.43 -4.97 -5.01
C LEU A 152 23.13 -3.51 -4.68
N PHE A 153 21.94 -3.01 -5.06
CA PHE A 153 21.52 -1.62 -4.78
C PHE A 153 21.53 -1.33 -3.29
N MET A 154 20.95 -2.19 -2.46
CA MET A 154 20.93 -2.00 -1.00
C MET A 154 22.30 -2.14 -0.36
N ALA A 155 23.17 -3.00 -0.86
CA ALA A 155 24.56 -3.10 -0.42
C ALA A 155 25.33 -1.80 -0.76
N LEU A 156 25.11 -1.24 -1.96
CA LEU A 156 25.68 0.06 -2.37
C LEU A 156 25.11 1.21 -1.53
N LYS A 157 23.81 1.20 -1.20
CA LYS A 157 23.22 2.18 -0.27
C LYS A 157 23.97 2.18 1.08
N GLY A 158 24.26 1.02 1.62
CA GLY A 158 25.09 0.88 2.83
C GLY A 158 26.51 1.42 2.63
N TYR A 159 27.16 1.04 1.54
CA TYR A 159 28.52 1.47 1.20
C TYR A 159 28.63 3.00 1.03
N PHE A 160 27.68 3.63 0.38
CA PHE A 160 27.59 5.07 0.18
C PHE A 160 26.85 5.81 1.32
N LEU A 161 26.73 5.22 2.51
CA LEU A 161 26.15 5.82 3.71
C LEU A 161 24.75 6.40 3.49
N GLY A 162 23.90 5.69 2.76
CA GLY A 162 22.50 6.07 2.49
C GLY A 162 22.31 7.11 1.38
N LYS A 163 23.38 7.61 0.73
CA LYS A 163 23.26 8.57 -0.38
C LYS A 163 22.36 8.03 -1.48
N ALA A 164 21.56 8.91 -2.08
CA ALA A 164 20.77 8.57 -3.27
C ALA A 164 21.71 8.15 -4.43
N TRP A 165 21.26 7.20 -5.26
CA TRP A 165 22.08 6.65 -6.34
C TRP A 165 22.54 7.71 -7.35
N VAL A 166 21.79 8.78 -7.53
CA VAL A 166 22.18 9.92 -8.40
C VAL A 166 23.47 10.61 -7.94
N ASN A 167 23.85 10.43 -6.67
CA ASN A 167 25.05 10.99 -6.04
C ASN A 167 26.16 9.94 -5.83
N TRP A 168 26.07 8.75 -6.42
CA TRP A 168 27.13 7.75 -6.40
C TRP A 168 28.21 8.06 -7.43
N ASP A 169 29.35 7.37 -7.35
CA ASP A 169 30.43 7.49 -8.33
C ASP A 169 29.89 7.17 -9.74
N GLU A 170 30.37 7.89 -10.75
CA GLU A 170 29.80 7.89 -12.10
C GLU A 170 29.74 6.50 -12.75
N ASP A 171 30.76 5.66 -12.52
CA ASP A 171 30.85 4.32 -13.07
C ASP A 171 29.72 3.40 -12.57
N ILE A 172 29.50 3.37 -11.26
CA ILE A 172 28.44 2.54 -10.66
C ILE A 172 27.05 3.19 -10.81
N LYS A 173 26.95 4.52 -10.77
CA LYS A 173 25.74 5.27 -11.09
C LYS A 173 25.25 4.94 -12.49
N ASN A 174 26.15 4.80 -13.46
CA ASN A 174 25.87 4.45 -14.84
C ASN A 174 25.87 2.94 -15.10
N ARG A 175 26.07 2.13 -14.05
CA ARG A 175 26.06 0.67 -14.13
C ARG A 175 27.08 0.10 -15.12
N GLU A 176 28.30 0.67 -15.18
CA GLU A 176 29.36 0.12 -16.01
C GLU A 176 29.68 -1.32 -15.56
N GLU A 177 29.83 -2.23 -16.52
CA GLU A 177 30.02 -3.67 -16.22
C GLU A 177 31.21 -3.93 -15.27
N LYS A 178 32.30 -3.19 -15.45
CA LYS A 178 33.49 -3.30 -14.58
C LYS A 178 33.17 -2.90 -13.16
N ALA A 179 32.44 -1.78 -12.98
CA ALA A 179 32.01 -1.31 -11.65
C ALA A 179 31.03 -2.29 -11.00
N ILE A 180 30.04 -2.77 -11.74
CA ILE A 180 29.10 -3.80 -11.25
C ILE A 180 29.85 -5.05 -10.75
N LYS A 181 30.80 -5.57 -11.56
CA LYS A 181 31.60 -6.74 -11.16
C LYS A 181 32.44 -6.47 -9.94
N MET A 182 33.13 -5.33 -9.91
CA MET A 182 33.96 -4.91 -8.78
C MET A 182 33.16 -4.81 -7.47
N TYR A 183 32.00 -4.13 -7.51
CA TYR A 183 31.17 -3.96 -6.32
C TYR A 183 30.46 -5.25 -5.89
N LYS A 184 30.05 -6.12 -6.83
CA LYS A 184 29.53 -7.46 -6.48
C LYS A 184 30.55 -8.28 -5.70
N GLU A 185 31.83 -8.23 -6.08
CA GLU A 185 32.89 -8.93 -5.36
C GLU A 185 33.19 -8.26 -4.00
N LYS A 186 33.32 -6.93 -4.00
CA LYS A 186 33.67 -6.14 -2.80
C LYS A 186 32.58 -6.23 -1.71
N LEU A 187 31.30 -6.28 -2.09
CA LEU A 187 30.16 -6.25 -1.18
C LEU A 187 29.43 -7.59 -1.09
N LYS A 188 30.16 -8.68 -1.33
CA LYS A 188 29.57 -10.02 -1.39
C LYS A 188 28.80 -10.40 -0.13
N LYS A 189 29.35 -10.08 1.07
CA LYS A 189 28.70 -10.38 2.36
C LYS A 189 27.41 -9.58 2.52
N GLU A 190 27.43 -8.28 2.20
CA GLU A 190 26.29 -7.37 2.27
C GLU A 190 25.18 -7.80 1.32
N ILE A 191 25.53 -8.22 0.10
CA ILE A 191 24.58 -8.77 -0.88
C ILE A 191 23.93 -10.05 -0.36
N GLN A 192 24.70 -10.99 0.19
CA GLN A 192 24.16 -12.22 0.80
C GLN A 192 23.22 -11.91 1.97
N PHE A 193 23.52 -10.90 2.77
CA PHE A 193 22.64 -10.45 3.84
C PHE A 193 21.31 -9.91 3.29
N GLN A 194 21.31 -9.16 2.17
CA GLN A 194 20.08 -8.72 1.53
C GLN A 194 19.25 -9.90 1.01
N TYR A 195 19.90 -10.91 0.40
CA TYR A 195 19.21 -12.12 -0.04
C TYR A 195 18.53 -12.84 1.14
N PHE A 196 19.25 -13.01 2.25
CA PHE A 196 18.71 -13.62 3.46
C PHE A 196 17.49 -12.86 4.00
N MET A 197 17.56 -11.54 4.10
CA MET A 197 16.43 -10.73 4.60
C MET A 197 15.19 -10.89 3.71
N GLN A 198 15.37 -10.88 2.39
CA GLN A 198 14.26 -11.08 1.47
C GLN A 198 13.71 -12.52 1.57
N TYR A 199 14.57 -13.51 1.67
CA TYR A 199 14.16 -14.91 1.89
C TYR A 199 13.28 -15.04 3.15
N GLU A 200 13.71 -14.50 4.29
CA GLU A 200 12.95 -14.57 5.55
C GLU A 200 11.65 -13.75 5.47
N PHE A 201 11.67 -12.57 4.84
CA PHE A 201 10.45 -11.81 4.63
C PHE A 201 9.41 -12.64 3.83
N PHE A 202 9.77 -13.15 2.66
CA PHE A 202 8.83 -13.88 1.81
C PHE A 202 8.38 -15.20 2.44
N LYS A 203 9.25 -15.89 3.16
CA LYS A 203 8.91 -17.09 3.92
C LYS A 203 7.83 -16.81 4.96
N GLN A 204 8.01 -15.77 5.78
CA GLN A 204 7.03 -15.38 6.80
C GLN A 204 5.76 -14.82 6.19
N TYR A 205 5.85 -13.97 5.17
CA TYR A 205 4.70 -13.39 4.49
C TYR A 205 3.83 -14.44 3.81
N ASN A 206 4.43 -15.37 3.07
CA ASN A 206 3.69 -16.44 2.41
C ASN A 206 2.98 -17.35 3.42
N LYS A 207 3.61 -17.64 4.57
CA LYS A 207 2.98 -18.39 5.66
C LYS A 207 1.75 -17.63 6.21
N LEU A 208 1.88 -16.34 6.44
CA LEU A 208 0.76 -15.48 6.88
C LEU A 208 -0.34 -15.41 5.82
N LYS A 209 -0.01 -15.15 4.55
CA LYS A 209 -1.00 -15.07 3.45
C LYS A 209 -1.79 -16.37 3.36
N ASN A 210 -1.11 -17.52 3.37
CA ASN A 210 -1.77 -18.84 3.33
C ASN A 210 -2.72 -19.01 4.53
N TYR A 211 -2.35 -18.55 5.71
CA TYR A 211 -3.21 -18.59 6.88
C TYR A 211 -4.45 -17.70 6.69
N VAL A 212 -4.28 -16.46 6.24
CA VAL A 212 -5.37 -15.51 5.97
C VAL A 212 -6.35 -16.12 4.95
N ASN A 213 -5.83 -16.64 3.83
CA ASN A 213 -6.65 -17.27 2.81
C ASN A 213 -7.37 -18.55 3.35
N SER A 214 -6.73 -19.33 4.22
CA SER A 214 -7.36 -20.50 4.85
C SER A 214 -8.56 -20.16 5.73
N LYS A 215 -8.62 -18.90 6.20
CA LYS A 215 -9.79 -18.36 6.94
C LYS A 215 -10.87 -17.80 6.02
N GLY A 216 -10.71 -17.90 4.71
CA GLY A 216 -11.63 -17.34 3.71
C GLY A 216 -11.55 -15.82 3.62
N ILE A 217 -10.44 -15.22 4.01
CA ILE A 217 -10.16 -13.79 3.89
C ILE A 217 -9.18 -13.59 2.73
N GLU A 218 -9.41 -12.56 1.93
CA GLU A 218 -8.53 -12.17 0.83
C GLU A 218 -7.76 -10.90 1.21
N ILE A 219 -6.48 -10.82 0.82
CA ILE A 219 -5.63 -9.65 1.05
C ILE A 219 -5.76 -8.71 -0.14
N ILE A 220 -6.16 -7.46 0.13
CA ILE A 220 -6.05 -6.36 -0.82
C ILE A 220 -4.70 -5.69 -0.58
N GLY A 221 -3.80 -5.77 -1.57
CA GLY A 221 -2.55 -5.03 -1.56
C GLY A 221 -2.69 -3.66 -2.21
N ASP A 222 -1.68 -2.83 -2.05
CA ASP A 222 -1.64 -1.48 -2.61
C ASP A 222 -0.36 -1.29 -3.42
N MET A 223 -0.49 -0.72 -4.60
CA MET A 223 0.62 -0.50 -5.53
C MET A 223 0.62 0.96 -5.99
N PRO A 224 1.62 1.76 -5.59
CA PRO A 224 1.81 3.10 -6.13
C PRO A 224 2.00 3.05 -7.65
N ILE A 225 1.39 3.97 -8.39
CA ILE A 225 1.65 4.03 -9.83
C ILE A 225 3.14 4.29 -10.11
N TYR A 226 3.76 5.23 -9.39
CA TYR A 226 5.17 5.59 -9.61
C TYR A 226 6.14 4.84 -8.70
N CYS A 227 7.39 4.71 -9.16
CA CYS A 227 8.52 4.28 -8.34
C CYS A 227 9.21 5.50 -7.72
N ALA A 228 9.85 5.33 -6.56
CA ALA A 228 10.69 6.37 -6.00
C ALA A 228 11.90 6.65 -6.92
N GLU A 229 12.33 7.91 -7.02
CA GLU A 229 13.55 8.25 -7.77
C GLU A 229 14.75 7.46 -7.24
N ASP A 230 14.92 7.45 -5.91
CA ASP A 230 15.98 6.70 -5.24
C ASP A 230 15.55 5.24 -5.00
N SER A 231 15.37 4.50 -6.09
CA SER A 231 15.00 3.08 -6.09
C SER A 231 15.85 2.25 -7.04
N VAL A 232 15.89 0.95 -6.78
CA VAL A 232 16.52 0.01 -7.69
C VAL A 232 15.81 -0.04 -9.04
N ASP A 233 14.49 0.16 -9.06
CA ASP A 233 13.69 0.15 -10.29
C ASP A 233 14.21 1.19 -11.27
N VAL A 234 14.42 2.43 -10.80
CA VAL A 234 14.92 3.53 -11.62
C VAL A 234 16.42 3.37 -11.93
N TRP A 235 17.24 3.00 -10.92
CA TRP A 235 18.67 2.83 -11.13
C TRP A 235 19.01 1.68 -12.07
N SER A 236 18.28 0.56 -12.00
CA SER A 236 18.60 -0.64 -12.79
C SER A 236 18.15 -0.56 -14.25
N ASP A 237 17.08 0.16 -14.54
CA ASP A 237 16.54 0.28 -15.90
C ASP A 237 15.99 1.69 -16.20
N LYS A 238 16.92 2.65 -16.29
CA LYS A 238 16.63 4.06 -16.53
C LYS A 238 15.79 4.31 -17.78
N LYS A 239 15.82 3.39 -18.76
CA LYS A 239 15.12 3.53 -20.04
C LYS A 239 13.60 3.47 -19.92
N GLN A 240 13.11 2.88 -18.81
CA GLN A 240 11.68 2.83 -18.53
C GLN A 240 11.13 4.19 -18.04
N PHE A 241 11.99 5.14 -17.69
CA PHE A 241 11.61 6.35 -16.95
C PHE A 241 12.04 7.62 -17.68
N ARG A 242 11.22 8.66 -17.53
CA ARG A 242 11.54 10.05 -17.90
C ARG A 242 12.13 10.74 -16.67
N LEU A 243 13.47 10.81 -16.61
CA LEU A 243 14.17 11.43 -15.46
C LEU A 243 14.13 12.96 -15.50
N ASP A 244 13.68 13.55 -16.60
CA ASP A 244 13.45 14.98 -16.79
C ASP A 244 12.08 15.44 -16.27
N LEU A 245 11.19 14.50 -15.93
CA LEU A 245 9.82 14.76 -15.49
C LEU A 245 9.49 13.96 -14.22
N VAL A 246 8.77 14.59 -13.29
CA VAL A 246 8.24 13.94 -12.10
C VAL A 246 6.72 14.04 -12.04
N GLY A 247 6.10 13.05 -11.38
CA GLY A 247 4.67 13.02 -11.17
C GLY A 247 4.20 13.93 -10.05
N GLY A 248 2.94 14.31 -10.11
CA GLY A 248 2.28 15.09 -9.08
C GLY A 248 0.81 15.34 -9.39
N CYS A 249 0.22 16.33 -8.72
CA CYS A 249 -1.12 16.84 -9.00
C CYS A 249 -1.08 18.35 -9.23
N PRO A 250 -1.94 18.89 -10.12
CA PRO A 250 -2.07 20.33 -10.30
C PRO A 250 -2.57 21.01 -9.02
N PRO A 251 -2.40 22.33 -8.88
CA PRO A 251 -3.08 23.10 -7.84
C PRO A 251 -4.59 22.88 -7.85
N ASP A 252 -5.16 22.67 -6.68
CA ASP A 252 -6.60 22.51 -6.46
C ASP A 252 -7.05 23.17 -5.14
N SER A 253 -8.32 22.99 -4.77
CA SER A 253 -8.89 23.53 -3.53
C SER A 253 -8.32 22.89 -2.24
N TYR A 254 -7.60 21.78 -2.34
CA TYR A 254 -6.98 21.10 -1.20
C TYR A 254 -5.49 21.43 -1.08
N ALA A 255 -4.84 21.84 -2.18
CA ALA A 255 -3.41 22.14 -2.22
C ALA A 255 -3.15 23.30 -3.22
N ASP A 256 -3.09 24.54 -2.74
CA ASP A 256 -2.87 25.75 -3.55
C ASP A 256 -1.63 25.67 -4.46
N GLY A 257 -0.58 24.98 -4.04
CA GLY A 257 0.65 24.76 -4.82
C GLY A 257 0.63 23.47 -5.65
N GLY A 258 -0.44 22.68 -5.60
CA GLY A 258 -0.49 21.32 -6.08
C GLY A 258 0.37 20.38 -5.25
N GLN A 259 0.53 19.14 -5.71
CA GLN A 259 1.39 18.13 -5.06
C GLN A 259 2.57 17.78 -5.95
N LEU A 260 3.77 17.92 -5.43
CA LEU A 260 5.03 17.52 -6.07
C LEU A 260 5.53 16.23 -5.41
N TRP A 261 5.40 15.09 -6.07
CA TRP A 261 5.74 13.79 -5.48
C TRP A 261 7.22 13.42 -5.63
N GLY A 262 7.90 13.97 -6.66
CA GLY A 262 9.31 13.70 -6.92
C GLY A 262 9.60 12.36 -7.58
N ASN A 263 8.61 11.55 -7.86
CA ASN A 263 8.75 10.27 -8.55
C ASN A 263 8.89 10.48 -10.05
N PRO A 264 9.90 9.91 -10.75
CA PRO A 264 10.01 10.03 -12.19
C PRO A 264 8.79 9.42 -12.90
N THR A 265 8.38 10.03 -14.00
CA THR A 265 7.31 9.48 -14.84
C THR A 265 7.85 8.40 -15.77
N TYR A 266 6.96 7.64 -16.41
CA TYR A 266 7.37 6.55 -17.30
C TYR A 266 7.58 7.04 -18.73
N ASP A 267 8.52 6.40 -19.47
CA ASP A 267 8.63 6.50 -20.91
C ASP A 267 7.67 5.49 -21.57
N TRP A 268 6.42 5.88 -21.71
CA TRP A 268 5.37 5.02 -22.24
C TRP A 268 5.63 4.61 -23.70
N ASP A 269 6.30 5.45 -24.49
CA ASP A 269 6.67 5.14 -25.87
C ASP A 269 7.75 4.06 -25.94
N PHE A 270 8.71 4.09 -25.01
CA PHE A 270 9.70 3.03 -24.86
C PHE A 270 9.03 1.72 -24.39
N MET A 271 8.22 1.77 -23.34
CA MET A 271 7.52 0.60 -22.80
C MET A 271 6.57 -0.05 -23.81
N LYS A 272 5.93 0.72 -24.67
CA LYS A 272 5.05 0.20 -25.74
C LYS A 272 5.80 -0.70 -26.71
N LYS A 273 7.08 -0.44 -27.01
CA LYS A 273 7.89 -1.21 -27.97
C LYS A 273 8.11 -2.65 -27.52
N ASP A 274 8.13 -2.91 -26.23
CA ASP A 274 8.26 -4.26 -25.66
C ASP A 274 6.94 -4.78 -25.05
N SER A 275 5.81 -4.19 -25.47
CA SER A 275 4.47 -4.56 -25.00
C SER A 275 4.29 -4.40 -23.48
N TYR A 276 4.92 -3.40 -22.90
CA TYR A 276 4.82 -3.06 -21.48
C TYR A 276 5.32 -4.16 -20.53
N SER A 277 6.33 -4.91 -20.92
CA SER A 277 6.82 -6.08 -20.18
C SER A 277 7.14 -5.79 -18.73
N TRP A 278 7.73 -4.62 -18.43
CA TRP A 278 8.05 -4.19 -17.07
C TRP A 278 6.79 -4.06 -16.19
N TRP A 279 5.72 -3.41 -16.72
CA TRP A 279 4.46 -3.24 -16.01
C TRP A 279 3.73 -4.56 -15.80
N ILE A 280 3.71 -5.42 -16.82
CA ILE A 280 3.11 -6.75 -16.72
C ILE A 280 3.80 -7.58 -15.65
N ASN A 281 5.15 -7.56 -15.60
CA ASN A 281 5.91 -8.25 -14.56
C ASN A 281 5.62 -7.67 -13.16
N ARG A 282 5.53 -6.34 -13.03
CA ARG A 282 5.20 -5.69 -11.75
C ARG A 282 3.82 -6.13 -11.24
N ILE A 283 2.81 -6.13 -12.11
CA ILE A 283 1.47 -6.60 -11.75
C ILE A 283 1.49 -8.08 -11.42
N GLU A 284 2.13 -8.93 -12.23
CA GLU A 284 2.24 -10.38 -11.99
C GLU A 284 2.85 -10.70 -10.62
N LYS A 285 3.98 -10.07 -10.28
CA LYS A 285 4.64 -10.26 -8.98
C LYS A 285 3.76 -9.76 -7.82
N SER A 286 3.07 -8.64 -8.00
CA SER A 286 2.12 -8.12 -6.99
C SER A 286 0.93 -9.08 -6.77
N MET A 287 0.39 -9.68 -7.83
CA MET A 287 -0.69 -10.67 -7.72
C MET A 287 -0.26 -11.99 -7.06
N LYS A 288 1.05 -12.30 -7.00
CA LYS A 288 1.56 -13.40 -6.17
C LYS A 288 1.51 -13.07 -4.68
N LEU A 289 1.67 -11.80 -4.33
CA LEU A 289 1.61 -11.32 -2.95
C LEU A 289 0.18 -11.10 -2.48
N PHE A 290 -0.70 -10.59 -3.34
CA PHE A 290 -2.03 -10.16 -2.99
C PHE A 290 -3.09 -10.95 -3.78
N ASP A 291 -4.30 -11.00 -3.23
CA ASP A 291 -5.45 -11.62 -3.91
C ASP A 291 -6.19 -10.59 -4.77
N ILE A 292 -6.18 -9.33 -4.35
CA ILE A 292 -6.71 -8.17 -5.07
C ILE A 292 -5.65 -7.06 -5.00
N LEU A 293 -5.49 -6.28 -6.07
CA LEU A 293 -4.54 -5.19 -6.13
C LEU A 293 -5.27 -3.85 -6.25
N ARG A 294 -5.14 -2.98 -5.23
CA ARG A 294 -5.46 -1.56 -5.39
C ARG A 294 -4.31 -0.89 -6.13
N ILE A 295 -4.61 -0.20 -7.22
CA ILE A 295 -3.62 0.64 -7.89
C ILE A 295 -3.89 2.08 -7.52
N ASP A 296 -2.92 2.66 -6.83
CA ASP A 296 -2.93 4.05 -6.41
C ASP A 296 -2.73 4.98 -7.60
N HIS A 297 -3.48 6.10 -7.63
CA HIS A 297 -3.48 7.08 -8.71
C HIS A 297 -3.74 6.47 -10.11
N PHE A 298 -4.72 5.57 -10.21
CA PHE A 298 -5.05 4.83 -11.43
C PHE A 298 -5.33 5.73 -12.63
N ARG A 299 -5.86 6.94 -12.41
CA ARG A 299 -6.07 7.92 -13.48
C ARG A 299 -4.79 8.26 -14.27
N GLY A 300 -3.61 8.12 -13.65
CA GLY A 300 -2.31 8.39 -14.27
C GLY A 300 -2.01 7.53 -15.50
N PHE A 301 -2.71 6.39 -15.67
CA PHE A 301 -2.62 5.61 -16.89
C PHE A 301 -3.38 6.24 -18.06
N GLU A 302 -4.40 7.05 -17.84
CA GLU A 302 -5.08 7.82 -18.90
C GLU A 302 -4.35 9.13 -19.16
N SER A 303 -4.17 9.92 -18.11
CA SER A 303 -3.40 11.17 -18.16
C SER A 303 -2.83 11.49 -16.78
N TYR A 304 -1.62 11.99 -16.77
CA TYR A 304 -0.88 12.31 -15.55
C TYR A 304 -0.31 13.72 -15.60
N TRP A 305 -0.19 14.33 -14.42
CA TRP A 305 0.41 15.64 -14.26
C TRP A 305 1.92 15.50 -14.20
N ALA A 306 2.60 15.93 -15.25
CA ALA A 306 4.05 15.85 -15.39
C ALA A 306 4.67 17.22 -15.09
N ILE A 307 5.61 17.24 -14.15
CA ILE A 307 6.26 18.46 -13.67
C ILE A 307 7.74 18.35 -14.05
N PRO A 308 8.36 19.42 -14.63
CA PRO A 308 9.80 19.40 -14.93
C PRO A 308 10.62 19.12 -13.67
N TYR A 309 11.59 18.21 -13.77
CA TYR A 309 12.49 17.88 -12.68
C TYR A 309 13.18 19.13 -12.11
N GLY A 310 13.27 19.22 -10.79
CA GLY A 310 13.85 20.40 -10.10
C GLY A 310 12.89 21.58 -9.93
N SER A 311 11.64 21.48 -10.37
CA SER A 311 10.61 22.48 -10.07
C SER A 311 10.36 22.62 -8.57
N LYS A 312 10.05 23.84 -8.12
CA LYS A 312 9.78 24.13 -6.71
C LYS A 312 8.31 23.89 -6.32
N THR A 313 7.41 23.91 -7.29
CA THR A 313 5.96 23.73 -7.11
C THR A 313 5.40 22.86 -8.24
N ALA A 314 4.23 22.28 -8.02
CA ALA A 314 3.54 21.52 -9.05
C ALA A 314 2.86 22.40 -10.12
N ALA A 315 2.74 23.71 -9.88
CA ALA A 315 2.04 24.62 -10.79
C ALA A 315 2.66 24.73 -12.20
N THR A 316 3.94 24.36 -12.35
CA THR A 316 4.66 24.38 -13.64
C THR A 316 4.45 23.15 -14.50
N GLY A 317 3.64 22.19 -14.03
CA GLY A 317 3.37 20.95 -14.73
C GLY A 317 2.44 21.11 -15.95
N SER A 318 2.24 19.99 -16.62
CA SER A 318 1.29 19.87 -17.73
C SER A 318 0.71 18.47 -17.78
N TRP A 319 -0.50 18.32 -18.35
CA TRP A 319 -1.11 17.01 -18.57
C TRP A 319 -0.47 16.29 -19.75
N LEU A 320 0.03 15.08 -19.50
CA LEU A 320 0.51 14.17 -20.53
C LEU A 320 -0.38 12.92 -20.56
N LYS A 321 -0.47 12.29 -21.74
CA LYS A 321 -1.25 11.06 -21.91
C LYS A 321 -0.45 9.83 -21.49
N GLY A 322 -1.13 8.93 -20.80
CA GLY A 322 -0.63 7.59 -20.48
C GLY A 322 -1.00 6.54 -21.54
N PRO A 323 -0.69 5.26 -21.29
CA PRO A 323 -0.96 4.15 -22.22
C PRO A 323 -2.45 3.75 -22.25
N ALA A 324 -3.23 4.16 -21.25
CA ALA A 324 -4.66 3.85 -21.10
C ALA A 324 -4.96 2.35 -21.35
N ASN A 325 -5.93 2.05 -22.24
CA ASN A 325 -6.36 0.69 -22.53
C ASN A 325 -5.25 -0.19 -23.15
N ASP A 326 -4.27 0.39 -23.87
CA ASP A 326 -3.20 -0.39 -24.50
C ASP A 326 -2.46 -1.28 -23.50
N LEU A 327 -2.11 -0.72 -22.33
CA LEU A 327 -1.47 -1.49 -21.25
C LEU A 327 -2.38 -2.60 -20.72
N PHE A 328 -3.63 -2.28 -20.36
CA PHE A 328 -4.51 -3.26 -19.69
C PHE A 328 -5.03 -4.35 -20.64
N ILE A 329 -5.09 -4.09 -21.96
CA ILE A 329 -5.28 -5.14 -22.96
C ILE A 329 -4.11 -6.13 -22.90
N LYS A 330 -2.86 -5.64 -22.86
CA LYS A 330 -1.66 -6.51 -22.78
C LYS A 330 -1.56 -7.25 -21.45
N VAL A 331 -1.92 -6.60 -20.36
CA VAL A 331 -2.03 -7.24 -19.03
C VAL A 331 -3.03 -8.40 -19.10
N LYS A 332 -4.22 -8.18 -19.66
CA LYS A 332 -5.23 -9.23 -19.81
C LYS A 332 -4.79 -10.35 -20.73
N GLU A 333 -4.19 -10.04 -21.87
CA GLU A 333 -3.63 -11.04 -22.80
C GLU A 333 -2.61 -11.95 -22.10
N LYS A 334 -1.79 -11.40 -21.20
CA LYS A 334 -0.69 -12.11 -20.57
C LYS A 334 -1.05 -12.80 -19.26
N LEU A 335 -1.86 -12.15 -18.43
CA LEU A 335 -2.15 -12.58 -17.06
C LEU A 335 -3.59 -13.10 -16.89
N GLY A 336 -4.45 -12.95 -17.91
CA GLY A 336 -5.87 -13.29 -17.80
C GLY A 336 -6.66 -12.28 -16.99
N ASP A 337 -7.77 -12.74 -16.39
CA ASP A 337 -8.61 -11.91 -15.53
C ASP A 337 -8.00 -11.79 -14.14
N ILE A 338 -7.58 -10.57 -13.79
CA ILE A 338 -7.01 -10.21 -12.49
C ILE A 338 -7.94 -9.24 -11.76
N GLN A 339 -7.87 -9.25 -10.43
CA GLN A 339 -8.72 -8.39 -9.60
C GLN A 339 -7.97 -7.10 -9.23
N ILE A 340 -8.44 -5.97 -9.77
CA ILE A 340 -7.89 -4.65 -9.49
C ILE A 340 -8.99 -3.74 -8.94
N ILE A 341 -8.65 -2.91 -7.96
CA ILE A 341 -9.42 -1.73 -7.53
C ILE A 341 -8.67 -0.50 -8.04
N ALA A 342 -9.34 0.31 -8.85
CA ALA A 342 -8.78 1.53 -9.41
C ALA A 342 -9.00 2.70 -8.44
N GLU A 343 -7.90 3.28 -7.91
CA GLU A 343 -8.01 4.53 -7.18
C GLU A 343 -8.12 5.68 -8.19
N ASP A 344 -9.35 6.20 -8.32
CA ASP A 344 -9.74 7.27 -9.25
C ASP A 344 -10.28 8.51 -8.54
N LEU A 345 -9.79 8.75 -7.31
CA LEU A 345 -10.12 9.93 -6.51
C LEU A 345 -9.45 11.20 -7.08
N GLY A 346 -10.01 12.36 -6.74
CA GLY A 346 -9.48 13.67 -7.17
C GLY A 346 -10.09 14.18 -8.47
N TYR A 347 -9.29 14.88 -9.29
CA TYR A 347 -9.78 15.51 -10.52
C TYR A 347 -10.14 14.49 -11.59
N THR A 348 -11.42 14.27 -11.82
CA THR A 348 -11.93 13.25 -12.75
C THR A 348 -12.47 13.90 -14.03
N THR A 349 -12.05 13.41 -15.21
CA THR A 349 -12.57 13.82 -16.52
C THR A 349 -13.41 12.70 -17.14
N LYS A 350 -14.19 13.03 -18.17
CA LYS A 350 -14.98 12.02 -18.90
C LYS A 350 -14.12 10.91 -19.50
N GLU A 351 -12.89 11.26 -19.93
CA GLU A 351 -11.93 10.31 -20.49
C GLU A 351 -11.42 9.33 -19.43
N VAL A 352 -11.15 9.81 -18.21
CA VAL A 352 -10.74 8.97 -17.07
C VAL A 352 -11.87 8.01 -16.68
N VAL A 353 -13.10 8.51 -16.61
CA VAL A 353 -14.28 7.67 -16.33
C VAL A 353 -14.43 6.59 -17.40
N ALA A 354 -14.43 6.99 -18.68
CA ALA A 354 -14.56 6.05 -19.80
C ALA A 354 -13.43 5.00 -19.83
N PHE A 355 -12.20 5.42 -19.49
CA PHE A 355 -11.07 4.50 -19.36
C PHE A 355 -11.29 3.48 -18.24
N ARG A 356 -11.62 3.93 -17.01
CA ARG A 356 -11.91 3.00 -15.91
C ARG A 356 -13.04 2.03 -16.26
N GLU A 357 -14.13 2.54 -16.85
CA GLU A 357 -15.26 1.70 -17.27
C GLU A 357 -14.85 0.67 -18.32
N ALA A 358 -13.99 1.05 -19.26
CA ALA A 358 -13.48 0.12 -20.30
C ALA A 358 -12.61 -1.00 -19.71
N THR A 359 -11.88 -0.75 -18.61
CA THR A 359 -11.14 -1.81 -17.90
C THR A 359 -12.04 -2.70 -17.07
N GLY A 360 -13.19 -2.17 -16.67
CA GLY A 360 -14.13 -2.84 -15.83
C GLY A 360 -13.77 -2.89 -14.35
N PHE A 361 -12.73 -2.29 -13.94
CA PHE A 361 -12.31 -2.27 -12.54
C PHE A 361 -13.24 -1.40 -11.70
N PRO A 362 -13.59 -1.80 -10.45
CA PRO A 362 -14.28 -0.91 -9.53
C PRO A 362 -13.39 0.28 -9.20
N GLY A 363 -13.98 1.47 -9.23
CA GLY A 363 -13.38 2.69 -8.71
C GLY A 363 -13.63 2.86 -7.21
N MET A 364 -13.16 3.97 -6.66
CA MET A 364 -13.30 4.29 -5.24
C MET A 364 -14.26 5.47 -5.02
N LYS A 365 -15.07 5.38 -3.99
CA LYS A 365 -15.91 6.48 -3.49
C LYS A 365 -15.61 6.70 -2.01
N MET A 366 -15.34 7.95 -1.62
CA MET A 366 -14.99 8.30 -0.24
C MET A 366 -16.03 9.26 0.34
N LEU A 367 -16.68 8.86 1.44
CA LEU A 367 -17.78 9.64 2.00
C LEU A 367 -17.36 11.00 2.54
N GLN A 368 -16.12 11.18 2.99
CA GLN A 368 -15.63 12.50 3.41
C GLN A 368 -15.71 13.56 2.30
N PHE A 369 -15.77 13.16 1.02
CA PHE A 369 -15.90 14.06 -0.13
C PHE A 369 -17.36 14.27 -0.58
N ALA A 370 -18.33 13.61 0.07
CA ALA A 370 -19.71 13.54 -0.40
C ALA A 370 -20.58 14.75 0.00
N PHE A 371 -20.29 15.41 1.11
CA PHE A 371 -21.27 16.21 1.81
C PHE A 371 -21.12 17.73 1.59
N ASP A 372 -20.86 18.15 0.36
CA ASP A 372 -20.98 19.56 -0.03
C ASP A 372 -22.46 19.90 -0.29
N PRO A 373 -23.09 20.81 0.52
CA PRO A 373 -24.50 21.14 0.33
C PRO A 373 -24.78 22.03 -0.88
N ASP A 374 -23.74 22.63 -1.46
CA ASP A 374 -23.87 23.59 -2.56
C ASP A 374 -23.68 22.92 -3.93
N ASN A 375 -23.18 21.68 -3.96
CA ASN A 375 -22.90 20.95 -5.19
C ASN A 375 -23.44 19.49 -5.10
N GLU A 376 -23.97 19.00 -6.23
CA GLU A 376 -24.22 17.57 -6.36
C GLU A 376 -22.92 16.78 -6.31
N SER A 377 -22.93 15.67 -5.59
CA SER A 377 -21.73 14.82 -5.42
C SER A 377 -22.01 13.37 -5.81
N ASP A 378 -21.19 12.86 -6.73
CA ASP A 378 -21.22 11.44 -7.10
C ASP A 378 -20.79 10.52 -5.95
N PHE A 379 -20.28 11.08 -4.85
CA PHE A 379 -19.87 10.33 -3.66
C PHE A 379 -21.04 10.11 -2.68
N LEU A 380 -22.17 10.78 -2.87
CA LEU A 380 -23.33 10.55 -2.01
C LEU A 380 -23.84 9.10 -2.16
N PRO A 381 -24.18 8.42 -1.05
CA PRO A 381 -24.60 7.02 -1.07
C PRO A 381 -25.66 6.63 -2.09
N HIS A 382 -26.60 7.52 -2.41
CA HIS A 382 -27.64 7.25 -3.39
C HIS A 382 -27.17 7.33 -4.87
N ASN A 383 -26.01 7.94 -5.13
CA ASN A 383 -25.39 8.03 -6.45
C ASN A 383 -24.37 6.91 -6.70
N ILE A 384 -24.04 6.13 -5.66
CA ILE A 384 -23.07 5.03 -5.78
C ILE A 384 -23.73 3.85 -6.50
N GLU A 385 -23.06 3.31 -7.50
CA GLU A 385 -23.45 2.11 -8.23
C GLU A 385 -22.80 0.85 -7.66
N ARG A 386 -23.12 -0.33 -8.21
CA ARG A 386 -22.63 -1.62 -7.69
C ARG A 386 -21.14 -1.82 -7.87
N ASN A 387 -20.58 -1.44 -9.04
CA ASN A 387 -19.17 -1.67 -9.36
C ASN A 387 -18.25 -0.61 -8.75
N TRP A 388 -18.41 -0.36 -7.44
CA TRP A 388 -17.62 0.57 -6.67
C TRP A 388 -17.14 -0.04 -5.36
N CYS A 389 -16.02 0.49 -4.88
CA CYS A 389 -15.53 0.31 -3.53
C CYS A 389 -15.78 1.60 -2.74
N VAL A 390 -16.61 1.54 -1.71
CA VAL A 390 -16.95 2.70 -0.90
C VAL A 390 -16.16 2.70 0.41
N TYR A 391 -15.62 3.86 0.73
CA TYR A 391 -14.84 4.11 1.95
C TYR A 391 -15.47 5.26 2.75
N PRO A 392 -15.72 5.12 4.06
CA PRO A 392 -15.92 6.28 4.93
C PRO A 392 -14.69 7.19 4.94
N SER A 393 -13.51 6.60 5.17
CA SER A 393 -12.21 7.25 5.18
C SER A 393 -11.11 6.28 4.71
N THR A 394 -9.94 6.80 4.34
CA THR A 394 -8.76 6.02 3.93
C THR A 394 -7.53 6.41 4.75
N HIS A 395 -6.42 5.72 4.54
CA HIS A 395 -5.13 6.02 5.20
C HIS A 395 -4.56 7.41 4.87
N ASP A 396 -4.95 8.03 3.74
CA ASP A 396 -4.52 9.36 3.31
C ASP A 396 -5.42 10.48 3.84
N SER A 397 -6.61 10.14 4.31
CA SER A 397 -7.56 11.10 4.83
C SER A 397 -7.49 11.18 6.37
N GLU A 398 -8.24 12.10 6.94
CA GLU A 398 -8.52 12.08 8.38
C GLU A 398 -9.23 10.79 8.76
N THR A 399 -9.07 10.34 10.01
CA THR A 399 -10.00 9.33 10.54
C THR A 399 -11.43 9.89 10.51
N MET A 400 -12.44 9.04 10.49
CA MET A 400 -13.82 9.54 10.43
C MET A 400 -14.16 10.40 11.66
N GLN A 401 -13.70 9.99 12.85
CA GLN A 401 -13.88 10.79 14.06
C GLN A 401 -13.08 12.10 14.02
N GLY A 402 -11.86 12.06 13.44
CA GLY A 402 -11.04 13.26 13.24
C GLY A 402 -11.73 14.27 12.33
N TRP A 403 -12.26 13.80 11.19
CA TRP A 403 -13.02 14.64 10.26
C TRP A 403 -14.25 15.25 10.92
N ILE A 404 -15.03 14.46 11.70
CA ILE A 404 -16.18 14.98 12.45
C ILE A 404 -15.74 16.08 13.40
N ASN A 405 -14.62 15.90 14.11
CA ASN A 405 -14.10 16.91 15.05
C ASN A 405 -13.66 18.19 14.34
N THR A 406 -12.96 18.06 13.21
CA THR A 406 -12.47 19.19 12.40
C THR A 406 -13.64 19.98 11.78
N MET A 407 -14.69 19.28 11.38
CA MET A 407 -15.84 19.87 10.69
C MET A 407 -16.96 20.35 11.61
N GLN A 408 -16.73 20.43 12.94
CA GLN A 408 -17.75 20.92 13.86
C GLN A 408 -18.23 22.33 13.49
N GLY A 409 -19.55 22.48 13.34
CA GLY A 409 -20.19 23.74 12.94
C GLY A 409 -20.20 24.04 11.46
N SER A 410 -19.51 23.23 10.62
CA SER A 410 -19.51 23.42 9.17
C SER A 410 -20.85 23.08 8.53
N LYS A 411 -21.08 23.63 7.33
CA LYS A 411 -22.26 23.33 6.51
C LYS A 411 -22.24 21.87 6.01
N GLU A 412 -21.06 21.34 5.73
CA GLU A 412 -20.84 19.96 5.26
C GLU A 412 -21.24 18.96 6.33
N LEU A 413 -20.76 19.09 7.57
CA LEU A 413 -21.16 18.22 8.66
C LEU A 413 -22.64 18.35 8.99
N ASN A 414 -23.20 19.56 8.95
CA ASN A 414 -24.62 19.76 9.17
C ASN A 414 -25.48 19.10 8.07
N PHE A 415 -25.01 19.13 6.81
CA PHE A 415 -25.65 18.41 5.71
C PHE A 415 -25.53 16.89 5.93
N ALA A 416 -24.33 16.37 6.24
CA ALA A 416 -24.12 14.96 6.53
C ALA A 416 -25.01 14.46 7.66
N LYS A 417 -25.14 15.22 8.77
CA LYS A 417 -26.02 14.88 9.91
C LYS A 417 -27.47 14.67 9.45
N LYS A 418 -27.99 15.57 8.63
CA LYS A 418 -29.37 15.46 8.09
C LYS A 418 -29.49 14.33 7.10
N TYR A 419 -28.56 14.23 6.14
CA TYR A 419 -28.61 13.26 5.06
C TYR A 419 -28.51 11.81 5.58
N LEU A 420 -27.56 11.55 6.48
CA LEU A 420 -27.35 10.23 7.07
C LEU A 420 -28.21 9.99 8.31
N ASN A 421 -29.00 10.95 8.77
CA ASN A 421 -29.74 10.89 10.03
C ASN A 421 -28.82 10.45 11.18
N LEU A 422 -27.70 11.21 11.38
CA LEU A 422 -26.74 10.90 12.42
C LEU A 422 -27.30 11.24 13.79
N THR A 423 -27.13 10.35 14.78
CA THR A 423 -27.59 10.53 16.14
C THR A 423 -26.43 10.35 17.15
N GLU A 424 -26.54 10.95 18.31
CA GLU A 424 -25.55 10.77 19.38
C GLU A 424 -25.63 9.35 19.98
N GLU A 425 -26.80 8.74 19.97
CA GLU A 425 -27.02 7.38 20.47
C GLU A 425 -26.25 6.33 19.66
N GLU A 426 -26.29 6.42 18.30
CA GLU A 426 -25.52 5.55 17.43
C GLU A 426 -24.03 5.91 17.47
N GLY A 427 -23.71 7.19 17.68
CA GLY A 427 -22.41 7.79 17.48
C GLY A 427 -22.17 8.18 16.01
N TYR A 428 -21.73 9.40 15.77
CA TYR A 428 -21.64 9.95 14.40
C TYR A 428 -20.71 9.12 13.50
N THR A 429 -19.57 8.67 14.00
CA THR A 429 -18.67 7.79 13.25
C THR A 429 -19.38 6.52 12.75
N TRP A 430 -20.14 5.84 13.62
CA TRP A 430 -20.91 4.65 13.23
C TRP A 430 -22.01 4.98 12.24
N GLY A 431 -22.61 6.18 12.30
CA GLY A 431 -23.55 6.65 11.31
C GLY A 431 -22.94 6.82 9.92
N PHE A 432 -21.68 7.30 9.81
CA PHE A 432 -20.93 7.34 8.55
C PHE A 432 -20.60 5.92 8.06
N LEU A 433 -20.17 5.02 8.95
CA LEU A 433 -19.98 3.61 8.59
C LEU A 433 -21.29 3.02 8.03
N ARG A 434 -22.42 3.29 8.68
CA ARG A 434 -23.76 2.89 8.21
C ARG A 434 -24.04 3.42 6.80
N GLY A 435 -23.73 4.68 6.54
CA GLY A 435 -23.88 5.29 5.22
C GLY A 435 -23.16 4.49 4.12
N ALA A 436 -21.88 4.13 4.36
CA ALA A 436 -21.11 3.30 3.44
C ALA A 436 -21.66 1.88 3.33
N TRP A 437 -21.92 1.21 4.46
CA TRP A 437 -22.38 -0.18 4.50
C TRP A 437 -23.78 -0.38 3.90
N SER A 438 -24.66 0.63 3.99
CA SER A 438 -26.01 0.59 3.40
C SER A 438 -26.04 0.86 1.91
N SER A 439 -24.97 1.48 1.32
CA SER A 439 -24.88 1.73 -0.12
C SER A 439 -25.02 0.45 -0.94
N VAL A 440 -25.31 0.55 -2.23
CA VAL A 440 -25.40 -0.60 -3.15
C VAL A 440 -24.04 -1.09 -3.64
N ALA A 441 -22.95 -0.40 -3.31
CA ALA A 441 -21.60 -0.79 -3.70
C ALA A 441 -21.28 -2.25 -3.34
N ASN A 442 -20.58 -2.95 -4.24
CA ASN A 442 -20.17 -4.34 -4.00
C ASN A 442 -19.22 -4.46 -2.81
N ILE A 443 -18.35 -3.46 -2.63
CA ILE A 443 -17.31 -3.48 -1.59
C ILE A 443 -17.46 -2.25 -0.69
N ALA A 444 -17.40 -2.46 0.63
CA ALA A 444 -17.31 -1.39 1.61
C ALA A 444 -16.13 -1.67 2.53
N ILE A 445 -15.20 -0.72 2.63
CA ILE A 445 -13.97 -0.84 3.43
C ILE A 445 -13.80 0.44 4.25
N THR A 446 -13.24 0.34 5.44
CA THR A 446 -12.78 1.50 6.20
C THR A 446 -11.51 1.15 6.96
N GLN A 447 -10.77 2.16 7.40
CA GLN A 447 -9.63 1.94 8.27
C GLN A 447 -10.09 1.46 9.66
N ILE A 448 -9.25 0.65 10.31
CA ILE A 448 -9.59 0.04 11.60
C ILE A 448 -9.90 1.09 12.68
N GLN A 449 -9.26 2.25 12.61
CA GLN A 449 -9.45 3.39 13.49
C GLN A 449 -10.91 3.83 13.59
N ASP A 450 -11.64 3.77 12.48
CA ASP A 450 -13.03 4.23 12.43
C ASP A 450 -13.97 3.34 13.24
N PHE A 451 -13.74 2.02 13.25
CA PHE A 451 -14.55 1.11 14.09
C PHE A 451 -14.39 1.39 15.58
N PHE A 452 -13.28 1.99 15.98
CA PHE A 452 -12.97 2.34 17.37
C PHE A 452 -13.12 3.83 17.66
N CYS A 453 -13.65 4.61 16.71
CA CYS A 453 -13.86 6.05 16.82
C CYS A 453 -12.58 6.81 17.25
N LEU A 454 -11.42 6.39 16.76
CA LEU A 454 -10.15 7.05 17.02
C LEU A 454 -10.05 8.34 16.19
N ASP A 455 -9.55 9.40 16.81
CA ASP A 455 -9.39 10.70 16.18
C ASP A 455 -8.08 10.84 15.38
N ASN A 456 -7.75 12.06 14.94
CA ASN A 456 -6.58 12.34 14.13
C ASN A 456 -5.23 12.07 14.80
N SER A 457 -5.17 11.84 16.11
CA SER A 457 -3.95 11.33 16.75
C SER A 457 -3.55 9.94 16.25
N SER A 458 -4.52 9.23 15.67
CA SER A 458 -4.37 7.90 15.06
C SER A 458 -4.32 7.94 13.52
N ARG A 459 -4.25 9.12 12.91
CA ARG A 459 -4.17 9.28 11.46
C ARG A 459 -2.87 8.70 10.93
N MET A 460 -2.94 7.94 9.83
CA MET A 460 -1.80 7.26 9.23
C MET A 460 -0.92 8.22 8.42
N ASN A 461 -1.54 9.03 7.56
CA ASN A 461 -0.84 9.92 6.67
C ASN A 461 -1.52 11.29 6.53
N VAL A 462 -0.71 12.33 6.52
CA VAL A 462 -1.08 13.69 6.07
C VAL A 462 -0.27 13.94 4.80
N PRO A 463 -0.88 13.89 3.60
CA PRO A 463 -0.16 14.03 2.35
C PRO A 463 0.74 15.28 2.31
N SER A 464 1.89 15.16 1.65
CA SER A 464 2.90 16.23 1.51
C SER A 464 3.56 16.70 2.81
N THR A 465 3.47 15.92 3.90
CA THR A 465 4.16 16.23 5.17
C THR A 465 5.07 15.09 5.60
N LEU A 466 6.03 15.40 6.49
CA LEU A 466 6.90 14.41 7.14
C LEU A 466 6.33 13.95 8.50
N GLY A 467 6.82 12.82 8.99
CA GLY A 467 6.47 12.31 10.32
C GLY A 467 5.23 11.44 10.38
N ASN A 468 4.74 11.01 9.23
CA ASN A 468 3.61 10.10 9.03
C ASN A 468 3.99 8.61 9.26
N TRP A 469 3.06 7.71 8.98
CA TRP A 469 3.21 6.23 8.93
C TRP A 469 3.55 5.59 10.28
N LYS A 470 3.28 6.30 11.38
CA LYS A 470 3.66 5.89 12.74
C LYS A 470 2.56 5.16 13.50
N PHE A 471 1.30 5.32 13.11
CA PHE A 471 0.17 4.79 13.86
C PHE A 471 0.30 3.29 14.13
N ARG A 472 0.03 2.91 15.39
CA ARG A 472 -0.09 1.52 15.85
C ARG A 472 -1.36 1.35 16.68
N LEU A 473 -2.07 0.27 16.42
CA LEU A 473 -3.28 -0.06 17.17
C LEU A 473 -2.92 -0.59 18.55
N ASP A 474 -3.61 -0.09 19.58
CA ASP A 474 -3.55 -0.69 20.92
C ASP A 474 -4.29 -2.04 20.91
N GLU A 475 -3.64 -3.09 21.41
CA GLU A 475 -4.22 -4.44 21.39
C GLU A 475 -5.51 -4.55 22.25
N LYS A 476 -5.76 -3.61 23.18
CA LYS A 476 -7.00 -3.54 23.95
C LYS A 476 -8.27 -3.45 23.09
N PHE A 477 -8.14 -3.02 21.83
CA PHE A 477 -9.27 -2.95 20.89
C PHE A 477 -9.60 -4.28 20.23
N LEU A 478 -8.65 -5.23 20.20
CA LEU A 478 -8.83 -6.53 19.55
C LEU A 478 -9.52 -7.52 20.50
N THR A 479 -10.73 -7.20 20.92
CA THR A 479 -11.54 -8.01 21.85
C THR A 479 -12.65 -8.74 21.13
N ASP A 480 -13.13 -9.80 21.74
CA ASP A 480 -14.28 -10.55 21.27
C ASP A 480 -15.55 -9.70 21.21
N GLU A 481 -15.72 -8.77 22.14
CA GLU A 481 -16.85 -7.84 22.16
C GLU A 481 -16.85 -6.94 20.93
N ASN A 482 -15.70 -6.33 20.62
CA ASN A 482 -15.55 -5.49 19.42
C ASN A 482 -15.73 -6.29 18.13
N ALA A 483 -15.16 -7.51 18.06
CA ALA A 483 -15.37 -8.39 16.91
C ALA A 483 -16.85 -8.71 16.70
N ASN A 484 -17.59 -9.03 17.78
CA ASN A 484 -19.02 -9.34 17.71
C ASN A 484 -19.84 -8.10 17.32
N LYS A 485 -19.52 -6.91 17.83
CA LYS A 485 -20.18 -5.65 17.42
C LYS A 485 -20.05 -5.42 15.91
N ILE A 486 -18.84 -5.60 15.36
CA ILE A 486 -18.57 -5.45 13.91
C ILE A 486 -19.27 -6.58 13.13
N TYR A 487 -19.28 -7.81 13.65
CA TYR A 487 -19.99 -8.93 13.03
C TYR A 487 -21.48 -8.65 12.84
N GLU A 488 -22.17 -8.19 13.89
CA GLU A 488 -23.60 -7.84 13.80
C GLU A 488 -23.84 -6.66 12.85
N PHE A 489 -22.90 -5.74 12.76
CA PHE A 489 -22.94 -4.65 11.78
C PHE A 489 -22.80 -5.18 10.34
N ASN A 490 -21.81 -6.03 10.03
CA ASN A 490 -21.64 -6.65 8.74
C ASN A 490 -22.87 -7.50 8.35
N LYS A 491 -23.43 -8.24 9.30
CA LYS A 491 -24.63 -9.06 9.12
C LYS A 491 -25.85 -8.22 8.77
N ARG A 492 -26.07 -7.11 9.50
CA ARG A 492 -27.21 -6.20 9.29
C ARG A 492 -27.28 -5.66 7.88
N TYR A 493 -26.12 -5.34 7.28
CA TYR A 493 -26.04 -4.78 5.94
C TYR A 493 -25.73 -5.83 4.85
N SER A 494 -25.89 -7.12 5.16
CA SER A 494 -25.64 -8.23 4.23
C SER A 494 -24.23 -8.22 3.63
N ARG A 495 -23.21 -7.86 4.45
CA ARG A 495 -21.79 -7.82 4.09
C ARG A 495 -20.96 -8.83 4.88
N LEU A 496 -21.61 -9.85 5.43
CA LEU A 496 -20.97 -10.88 6.23
C LEU A 496 -20.27 -11.92 5.36
N ASN A 497 -19.02 -12.21 5.66
CA ASN A 497 -18.31 -13.36 5.08
C ASN A 497 -18.94 -14.67 5.60
N LYS A 498 -19.58 -15.39 4.69
CA LYS A 498 -20.27 -16.66 4.97
C LYS A 498 -19.41 -17.89 4.73
N THR A 499 -18.17 -17.71 4.33
CA THR A 499 -17.21 -18.80 4.14
C THR A 499 -16.73 -19.24 5.54
N LEU A 500 -17.51 -19.99 6.22
CA LEU A 500 -17.23 -20.58 7.55
C LEU A 500 -16.98 -22.07 7.38
#